data_0e3df498fc41e89fd574bc5f62ee6a29
#
_entry.id   0e3df498fc41e89fd574bc5f62ee6a29
#
_cell.length_a   1.000
_cell.length_b   1.000
_cell.length_c   1.000
_cell.angle_alpha   90.00
_cell.angle_beta   90.00
_cell.angle_gamma   90.00
#
_symmetry.space_group_name_H-M   'P 1'
#
loop_
_entity.id
_entity.type
_entity.pdbx_description
1 polymer ?
#
loop_
_entity_poly.entity_id
_entity_poly.type
_entity_poly.pdbx_seq_one_letter_code
_entity_poly.pdbx_strand_id
1 'polypeptide(L)'
;LVGSAVMVLPLRTQLPWYSHLLWPPIALMCAEGLHKLLDEGRPRWVSQTWQVMGSVLAIIGCVVIVNQSSTIPGLSLVLAGLGIAAGGRTLQAKAKRRRFQGLGLLVIGWGLALLALWNSQLWLWELNESWDPRPVAAAIKTLPSEAKVFLKGPTRPSLGWYANKELGRFRQNDRPDGEHWVVSNRPIPGCRRHDQIVEGGWQLWQCD
;
A
#
# COMPACT_ATOMS: atom_id res chain seq x y z
N LEU A 1 13.37 20.89 6.56
CA LEU A 1 13.44 19.53 7.11
C LEU A 1 13.42 19.52 8.63
N VAL A 2 14.32 20.27 9.30
CA VAL A 2 14.39 20.31 10.78
C VAL A 2 13.06 20.78 11.37
N GLY A 3 12.48 21.87 10.87
CA GLY A 3 11.18 22.38 11.36
C GLY A 3 10.06 21.36 11.23
N SER A 4 9.96 20.69 10.08
CA SER A 4 8.95 19.65 9.87
C SER A 4 9.17 18.43 10.78
N ALA A 5 10.44 18.03 10.98
CA ALA A 5 10.79 16.95 11.88
C ALA A 5 10.44 17.28 13.35
N VAL A 6 10.74 18.49 13.82
CA VAL A 6 10.40 18.95 15.17
C VAL A 6 8.87 18.95 15.40
N MET A 7 8.08 19.23 14.38
CA MET A 7 6.62 19.17 14.48
C MET A 7 6.07 17.75 14.53
N VAL A 8 6.66 16.82 13.78
CA VAL A 8 6.09 15.46 13.58
C VAL A 8 6.61 14.46 14.61
N LEU A 9 7.91 14.49 14.93
CA LEU A 9 8.53 13.48 15.81
C LEU A 9 7.98 13.43 17.25
N PRO A 10 7.57 14.55 17.88
CA PRO A 10 7.02 14.51 19.25
C PRO A 10 5.59 14.00 19.34
N LEU A 11 4.90 13.78 18.21
CA LEU A 11 3.52 13.32 18.24
C LEU A 11 3.43 11.89 18.79
N ARG A 12 2.62 11.71 19.83
CA ARG A 12 2.41 10.42 20.50
C ARG A 12 1.77 9.38 19.59
N THR A 13 0.96 9.82 18.63
CA THR A 13 0.29 8.99 17.63
C THR A 13 1.03 9.17 16.29
N GLN A 14 2.09 8.39 16.08
CA GLN A 14 2.80 8.41 14.80
C GLN A 14 2.07 7.53 13.80
N LEU A 15 1.16 8.14 13.07
CA LEU A 15 0.52 7.48 11.93
C LEU A 15 1.45 7.56 10.71
N PRO A 16 1.52 6.53 9.85
CA PRO A 16 2.45 6.48 8.73
C PRO A 16 2.40 7.72 7.82
N TRP A 17 1.23 8.31 7.62
CA TRP A 17 1.05 9.50 6.78
C TRP A 17 1.62 10.80 7.38
N TYR A 18 1.95 10.85 8.65
CA TYR A 18 2.62 12.03 9.22
C TYR A 18 4.01 12.24 8.63
N SER A 19 4.66 11.19 8.16
CA SER A 19 5.92 11.28 7.43
C SER A 19 5.81 12.06 6.11
N HIS A 20 4.60 12.16 5.54
CA HIS A 20 4.38 12.85 4.27
C HIS A 20 4.77 14.33 4.32
N LEU A 21 4.69 14.97 5.49
CA LEU A 21 5.16 16.35 5.68
C LEU A 21 6.67 16.50 5.48
N LEU A 22 7.43 15.42 5.64
CA LEU A 22 8.89 15.41 5.43
C LEU A 22 9.27 15.17 3.98
N TRP A 23 8.40 14.61 3.15
CA TRP A 23 8.73 14.23 1.78
C TRP A 23 9.07 15.40 0.86
N PRO A 24 8.33 16.53 0.84
CA PRO A 24 8.70 17.66 0.00
C PRO A 24 10.10 18.21 0.30
N PRO A 25 10.50 18.51 1.55
CA PRO A 25 11.86 18.99 1.83
C PRO A 25 12.93 17.91 1.55
N ILE A 26 12.66 16.63 1.78
CA ILE A 26 13.57 15.53 1.41
C ILE A 26 13.73 15.48 -0.11
N ALA A 27 12.65 15.57 -0.86
CA ALA A 27 12.68 15.56 -2.33
C ALA A 27 13.52 16.71 -2.89
N LEU A 28 13.40 17.92 -2.33
CA LEU A 28 14.21 19.09 -2.73
C LEU A 28 15.72 18.87 -2.45
N MET A 29 16.06 18.33 -1.29
CA MET A 29 17.45 18.00 -0.98
C MET A 29 18.02 16.92 -1.90
N CYS A 30 17.20 15.90 -2.19
CA CYS A 30 17.57 14.84 -3.14
C CYS A 30 17.73 15.37 -4.57
N ALA A 31 16.89 16.32 -4.99
CA ALA A 31 16.95 16.90 -6.32
C ALA A 31 18.28 17.66 -6.56
N GLU A 32 18.75 18.44 -5.59
CA GLU A 32 20.05 19.10 -5.70
C GLU A 32 21.22 18.10 -5.77
N GLY A 33 21.19 17.09 -4.90
CA GLY A 33 22.20 16.02 -4.94
C GLY A 33 22.19 15.27 -6.26
N LEU A 34 21.00 15.03 -6.81
CA LEU A 34 20.81 14.35 -8.08
C LEU A 34 21.27 15.18 -9.27
N HIS A 35 21.03 16.50 -9.25
CA HIS A 35 21.52 17.44 -10.26
C HIS A 35 23.05 17.44 -10.31
N LYS A 36 23.72 17.60 -9.16
CA LYS A 36 25.20 17.50 -9.08
C LYS A 36 25.70 16.14 -9.58
N LEU A 37 25.02 15.06 -9.24
CA LEU A 37 25.36 13.72 -9.69
C LEU A 37 25.30 13.58 -11.23
N LEU A 38 24.29 14.19 -11.86
CA LEU A 38 24.09 14.14 -13.30
C LEU A 38 25.13 15.01 -14.05
N ASP A 39 25.52 16.15 -13.50
CA ASP A 39 26.42 17.09 -14.16
C ASP A 39 27.91 16.75 -13.96
N GLU A 40 28.30 16.53 -12.74
CA GLU A 40 29.72 16.38 -12.39
C GLU A 40 30.20 14.93 -12.41
N GLY A 41 29.26 13.98 -12.35
CA GLY A 41 29.54 12.58 -12.07
C GLY A 41 29.92 12.38 -10.60
N ARG A 42 30.03 11.13 -10.16
CA ARG A 42 30.34 10.89 -8.73
C ARG A 42 31.43 9.85 -8.54
N PRO A 43 32.03 9.85 -7.34
CA PRO A 43 33.01 8.86 -6.96
C PRO A 43 32.46 7.44 -7.17
N ARG A 44 33.31 6.53 -7.59
CA ARG A 44 32.97 5.12 -7.87
C ARG A 44 32.26 4.44 -6.70
N TRP A 45 32.61 4.80 -5.47
CA TRP A 45 32.02 4.20 -4.28
C TRP A 45 30.51 4.45 -4.16
N VAL A 46 30.02 5.65 -4.53
CA VAL A 46 28.56 5.93 -4.50
C VAL A 46 27.81 5.01 -5.45
N SER A 47 28.33 4.86 -6.68
CA SER A 47 27.73 3.98 -7.67
C SER A 47 27.80 2.51 -7.24
N GLN A 48 28.92 2.08 -6.65
CA GLN A 48 29.07 0.72 -6.11
C GLN A 48 28.09 0.45 -4.97
N THR A 49 27.93 1.41 -4.04
CA THR A 49 26.94 1.28 -2.96
C THR A 49 25.53 1.09 -3.50
N TRP A 50 25.14 1.86 -4.51
CA TRP A 50 23.82 1.70 -5.14
C TRP A 50 23.67 0.35 -5.83
N GLN A 51 24.71 -0.12 -6.53
CA GLN A 51 24.69 -1.44 -7.16
C GLN A 51 24.53 -2.55 -6.11
N VAL A 52 25.32 -2.49 -5.04
CA VAL A 52 25.25 -3.49 -3.95
C VAL A 52 23.90 -3.46 -3.27
N MET A 53 23.43 -2.29 -2.85
CA MET A 53 22.10 -2.15 -2.22
C MET A 53 20.98 -2.66 -3.11
N GLY A 54 20.99 -2.25 -4.39
CA GLY A 54 19.98 -2.69 -5.34
C GLY A 54 20.01 -4.20 -5.58
N SER A 55 21.21 -4.78 -5.69
CA SER A 55 21.37 -6.22 -5.86
C SER A 55 20.90 -6.99 -4.62
N VAL A 56 21.26 -6.55 -3.43
CA VAL A 56 20.79 -7.16 -2.17
C VAL A 56 19.27 -7.10 -2.07
N LEU A 57 18.67 -5.95 -2.40
CA LEU A 57 17.21 -5.79 -2.37
C LEU A 57 16.52 -6.73 -3.38
N ALA A 58 17.08 -6.85 -4.58
CA ALA A 58 16.56 -7.78 -5.59
C ALA A 58 16.68 -9.24 -5.15
N ILE A 59 17.80 -9.63 -4.54
CA ILE A 59 17.99 -10.99 -3.99
C ILE A 59 16.97 -11.27 -2.88
N ILE A 60 16.77 -10.33 -1.95
CA ILE A 60 15.75 -10.46 -0.90
C ILE A 60 14.37 -10.65 -1.53
N GLY A 61 14.04 -9.86 -2.55
CA GLY A 61 12.79 -10.01 -3.28
C GLY A 61 12.63 -11.40 -3.92
N CYS A 62 13.67 -11.94 -4.54
CA CYS A 62 13.66 -13.30 -5.09
C CYS A 62 13.46 -14.36 -3.98
N VAL A 63 14.14 -14.21 -2.85
CA VAL A 63 13.97 -15.12 -1.70
C VAL A 63 12.53 -15.07 -1.16
N VAL A 64 11.94 -13.88 -1.07
CA VAL A 64 10.54 -13.71 -0.66
C VAL A 64 9.58 -14.39 -1.65
N ILE A 65 9.82 -14.28 -2.96
CA ILE A 65 9.01 -14.96 -3.98
C ILE A 65 9.10 -16.48 -3.83
N VAL A 66 10.30 -17.01 -3.63
CA VAL A 66 10.53 -18.47 -3.55
C VAL A 66 9.97 -19.06 -2.25
N ASN A 67 10.12 -18.37 -1.12
CA ASN A 67 9.77 -18.91 0.20
C ASN A 67 8.33 -18.59 0.64
N GLN A 68 7.62 -17.74 -0.08
CA GLN A 68 6.34 -17.22 0.38
C GLN A 68 5.21 -17.45 -0.60
N SER A 69 4.05 -17.65 -0.03
CA SER A 69 2.77 -17.66 -0.74
C SER A 69 2.40 -16.32 -1.41
N SER A 70 3.14 -15.23 -1.14
CA SER A 70 2.85 -13.89 -1.65
C SER A 70 3.93 -13.42 -2.62
N THR A 71 3.65 -13.52 -3.92
CA THR A 71 4.58 -13.17 -5.00
C THR A 71 4.72 -11.66 -5.22
N ILE A 72 3.63 -10.89 -5.00
CA ILE A 72 3.59 -9.46 -5.34
C ILE A 72 4.54 -8.60 -4.51
N PRO A 73 4.64 -8.74 -3.16
CA PRO A 73 5.62 -8.00 -2.37
C PRO A 73 7.07 -8.29 -2.77
N GLY A 74 7.38 -9.57 -3.03
CA GLY A 74 8.71 -9.95 -3.53
C GLY A 74 9.03 -9.32 -4.88
N LEU A 75 8.06 -9.29 -5.81
CA LEU A 75 8.20 -8.62 -7.09
C LEU A 75 8.48 -7.12 -6.93
N SER A 76 7.80 -6.46 -6.00
CA SER A 76 8.05 -5.04 -5.69
C SER A 76 9.52 -4.81 -5.28
N LEU A 77 10.05 -5.65 -4.39
CA LEU A 77 11.46 -5.58 -3.98
C LEU A 77 12.43 -5.84 -5.13
N VAL A 78 12.14 -6.82 -6.00
CA VAL A 78 12.96 -7.12 -7.19
C VAL A 78 12.99 -5.91 -8.13
N LEU A 79 11.83 -5.32 -8.45
CA LEU A 79 11.73 -4.17 -9.36
C LEU A 79 12.49 -2.95 -8.83
N ALA A 80 12.30 -2.63 -7.54
CA ALA A 80 13.04 -1.55 -6.88
C ALA A 80 14.55 -1.82 -6.90
N GLY A 81 14.96 -3.03 -6.53
CA GLY A 81 16.35 -3.44 -6.47
C GLY A 81 17.05 -3.38 -7.84
N LEU A 82 16.41 -3.89 -8.89
CA LEU A 82 16.93 -3.81 -10.26
C LEU A 82 17.04 -2.37 -10.75
N GLY A 83 16.03 -1.52 -10.45
CA GLY A 83 16.06 -0.09 -10.78
C GLY A 83 17.24 0.63 -10.11
N ILE A 84 17.47 0.39 -8.82
CA ILE A 84 18.58 0.97 -8.05
C ILE A 84 19.92 0.45 -8.57
N ALA A 85 20.08 -0.86 -8.80
CA ALA A 85 21.32 -1.45 -9.28
C ALA A 85 21.68 -0.97 -10.69
N ALA A 86 20.73 -0.98 -11.61
CA ALA A 86 20.92 -0.51 -12.98
C ALA A 86 21.20 1.00 -13.03
N GLY A 87 20.46 1.79 -12.23
CA GLY A 87 20.70 3.22 -12.05
C GLY A 87 22.13 3.46 -11.55
N GLY A 88 22.53 2.78 -10.47
CA GLY A 88 23.90 2.86 -9.93
C GLY A 88 24.98 2.56 -10.95
N ARG A 89 24.80 1.51 -11.77
CA ARG A 89 25.77 1.15 -12.80
C ARG A 89 25.94 2.23 -13.87
N THR A 90 24.85 2.86 -14.29
CA THR A 90 24.88 3.88 -15.33
C THR A 90 25.41 5.23 -14.85
N LEU A 91 25.36 5.51 -13.55
CA LEU A 91 25.92 6.74 -12.97
C LEU A 91 27.44 6.84 -13.14
N GLN A 92 28.17 5.75 -13.36
CA GLN A 92 29.60 5.75 -13.66
C GLN A 92 29.90 6.18 -15.11
N ALA A 93 28.91 6.25 -15.98
CA ALA A 93 29.13 6.59 -17.36
C ALA A 93 29.67 8.02 -17.53
N LYS A 94 30.68 8.17 -18.39
CA LYS A 94 31.25 9.50 -18.73
C LYS A 94 30.23 10.39 -19.45
N ALA A 95 29.36 9.80 -20.29
CA ALA A 95 28.36 10.52 -21.05
C ALA A 95 27.17 10.91 -20.20
N LYS A 96 26.84 12.20 -20.12
CA LYS A 96 25.70 12.76 -19.38
C LYS A 96 24.39 12.06 -19.78
N ARG A 97 24.18 11.76 -21.08
CA ARG A 97 23.00 11.04 -21.57
C ARG A 97 22.81 9.68 -20.90
N ARG A 98 23.89 8.92 -20.69
CA ARG A 98 23.80 7.61 -20.01
C ARG A 98 23.46 7.75 -18.53
N ARG A 99 23.95 8.80 -17.87
CA ARG A 99 23.57 9.08 -16.47
C ARG A 99 22.08 9.42 -16.36
N PHE A 100 21.53 10.20 -17.30
CA PHE A 100 20.09 10.44 -17.39
C PHE A 100 19.27 9.16 -17.61
N GLN A 101 19.75 8.26 -18.47
CA GLN A 101 19.12 6.94 -18.66
C GLN A 101 19.10 6.14 -17.35
N GLY A 102 20.19 6.21 -16.58
CA GLY A 102 20.26 5.58 -15.26
C GLY A 102 19.25 6.12 -14.27
N LEU A 103 19.04 7.44 -14.26
CA LEU A 103 17.97 8.05 -13.46
C LEU A 103 16.60 7.57 -13.93
N GLY A 104 16.38 7.49 -15.23
CA GLY A 104 15.15 6.94 -15.80
C GLY A 104 14.88 5.50 -15.35
N LEU A 105 15.91 4.63 -15.36
CA LEU A 105 15.80 3.26 -14.87
C LEU A 105 15.47 3.21 -13.38
N LEU A 106 16.07 4.07 -12.57
CA LEU A 106 15.74 4.19 -11.15
C LEU A 106 14.26 4.55 -10.95
N VAL A 107 13.81 5.62 -11.64
CA VAL A 107 12.42 6.11 -11.50
C VAL A 107 11.41 5.07 -12.00
N ILE A 108 11.70 4.42 -13.14
CA ILE A 108 10.83 3.36 -13.67
C ILE A 108 10.81 2.16 -12.73
N GLY A 109 11.96 1.68 -12.27
CA GLY A 109 12.03 0.55 -11.35
C GLY A 109 11.27 0.83 -10.04
N TRP A 110 11.43 2.03 -9.48
CA TRP A 110 10.72 2.46 -8.29
C TRP A 110 9.22 2.62 -8.54
N GLY A 111 8.82 3.22 -9.66
CA GLY A 111 7.42 3.37 -10.06
C GLY A 111 6.71 2.03 -10.24
N LEU A 112 7.36 1.07 -10.92
CA LEU A 112 6.84 -0.28 -11.08
C LEU A 112 6.76 -1.03 -9.75
N ALA A 113 7.74 -0.84 -8.86
CA ALA A 113 7.72 -1.41 -7.52
C ALA A 113 6.54 -0.89 -6.69
N LEU A 114 6.27 0.41 -6.74
CA LEU A 114 5.10 1.01 -6.08
C LEU A 114 3.80 0.51 -6.67
N LEU A 115 3.69 0.40 -8.00
CA LEU A 115 2.51 -0.17 -8.65
C LEU A 115 2.27 -1.62 -8.21
N ALA A 116 3.31 -2.42 -8.12
CA ALA A 116 3.22 -3.78 -7.59
C ALA A 116 2.78 -3.78 -6.12
N LEU A 117 3.39 -2.93 -5.29
CA LEU A 117 3.04 -2.81 -3.88
C LEU A 117 1.57 -2.42 -3.68
N TRP A 118 1.05 -1.47 -4.45
CA TRP A 118 -0.35 -1.05 -4.38
C TRP A 118 -1.33 -2.13 -4.83
N ASN A 119 -0.90 -3.08 -5.63
CA ASN A 119 -1.70 -4.25 -5.99
C ASN A 119 -1.55 -5.42 -5.00
N SER A 120 -0.72 -5.26 -3.96
CA SER A 120 -0.54 -6.25 -2.90
C SER A 120 -1.46 -5.97 -1.71
N GLN A 121 -1.65 -6.98 -0.86
CA GLN A 121 -2.40 -6.80 0.39
C GLN A 121 -1.61 -6.00 1.44
N LEU A 122 -0.31 -5.81 1.27
CA LEU A 122 0.53 -5.07 2.22
C LEU A 122 0.14 -3.60 2.31
N TRP A 123 -0.39 -3.02 1.26
CA TRP A 123 -0.79 -1.61 1.29
C TRP A 123 -2.01 -1.36 2.21
N LEU A 124 -2.75 -2.40 2.61
CA LEU A 124 -3.82 -2.30 3.60
C LEU A 124 -3.31 -1.80 4.94
N TRP A 125 -2.04 -2.07 5.26
CA TRP A 125 -1.38 -1.55 6.44
C TRP A 125 -1.35 -0.02 6.46
N GLU A 126 -1.13 0.62 5.33
CA GLU A 126 -1.16 2.10 5.20
C GLU A 126 -2.56 2.67 5.53
N LEU A 127 -3.61 1.92 5.25
CA LEU A 127 -4.98 2.29 5.59
C LEU A 127 -5.34 1.95 7.05
N ASN A 128 -4.42 1.39 7.82
CA ASN A 128 -4.67 0.88 9.17
C ASN A 128 -5.87 -0.10 9.21
N GLU A 129 -5.98 -0.94 8.19
CA GLU A 129 -7.02 -1.95 8.06
C GLU A 129 -6.46 -3.34 8.36
N SER A 130 -7.21 -4.15 9.08
CA SER A 130 -6.81 -5.49 9.50
C SER A 130 -7.18 -6.58 8.50
N TRP A 131 -7.90 -6.25 7.43
CA TRP A 131 -8.35 -7.18 6.39
C TRP A 131 -8.68 -6.45 5.10
N ASP A 132 -8.65 -7.18 3.96
CA ASP A 132 -8.97 -6.61 2.65
C ASP A 132 -10.49 -6.37 2.50
N PRO A 133 -10.96 -5.12 2.39
CA PRO A 133 -12.37 -4.82 2.25
C PRO A 133 -12.92 -5.09 0.84
N ARG A 134 -12.08 -5.27 -0.18
CA ARG A 134 -12.50 -5.39 -1.59
C ARG A 134 -13.40 -6.60 -1.87
N PRO A 135 -13.11 -7.81 -1.35
CA PRO A 135 -13.99 -8.96 -1.55
C PRO A 135 -15.38 -8.75 -0.91
N VAL A 136 -15.41 -8.17 0.31
CA VAL A 136 -16.67 -7.83 0.99
C VAL A 136 -17.44 -6.77 0.22
N ALA A 137 -16.76 -5.75 -0.27
CA ALA A 137 -17.35 -4.70 -1.08
C ALA A 137 -17.94 -5.26 -2.39
N ALA A 138 -17.26 -6.21 -3.02
CA ALA A 138 -17.77 -6.89 -4.20
C ALA A 138 -19.09 -7.64 -3.90
N ALA A 139 -19.14 -8.34 -2.76
CA ALA A 139 -20.37 -9.01 -2.31
C ALA A 139 -21.49 -8.00 -2.02
N ILE A 140 -21.19 -6.87 -1.37
CA ILE A 140 -22.20 -5.82 -1.11
C ILE A 140 -22.74 -5.23 -2.42
N LYS A 141 -21.91 -5.10 -3.46
CA LYS A 141 -22.34 -4.58 -4.77
C LYS A 141 -23.36 -5.47 -5.48
N THR A 142 -23.42 -6.76 -5.17
CA THR A 142 -24.43 -7.67 -5.75
C THR A 142 -25.81 -7.49 -5.14
N LEU A 143 -25.90 -6.80 -3.98
CA LEU A 143 -27.18 -6.53 -3.33
C LEU A 143 -27.98 -5.45 -4.07
N PRO A 144 -29.32 -5.45 -3.93
CA PRO A 144 -30.17 -4.39 -4.47
C PRO A 144 -29.69 -2.99 -4.04
N SER A 145 -29.90 -1.97 -4.88
CA SER A 145 -29.49 -0.58 -4.58
C SER A 145 -30.04 -0.08 -3.25
N GLU A 146 -31.30 -0.43 -2.94
CA GLU A 146 -32.04 -0.03 -1.75
C GLU A 146 -31.68 -0.82 -0.48
N ALA A 147 -30.87 -1.87 -0.61
CA ALA A 147 -30.50 -2.72 0.51
C ALA A 147 -29.72 -1.93 1.55
N LYS A 148 -30.26 -1.88 2.78
CA LYS A 148 -29.59 -1.28 3.94
C LYS A 148 -28.49 -2.22 4.43
N VAL A 149 -27.25 -1.73 4.48
CA VAL A 149 -26.10 -2.54 4.89
C VAL A 149 -25.48 -1.95 6.15
N PHE A 150 -25.26 -2.79 7.13
CA PHE A 150 -24.67 -2.42 8.42
C PHE A 150 -23.36 -3.19 8.66
N LEU A 151 -22.44 -2.60 9.40
CA LEU A 151 -21.20 -3.22 9.82
C LEU A 151 -21.20 -3.48 11.31
N LYS A 152 -21.03 -4.74 11.72
CA LYS A 152 -20.82 -5.12 13.12
C LYS A 152 -19.32 -5.22 13.39
N GLY A 153 -18.75 -4.14 13.89
CA GLY A 153 -17.32 -4.05 14.18
C GLY A 153 -16.80 -2.62 14.09
N PRO A 154 -15.48 -2.44 14.04
CA PRO A 154 -14.90 -1.11 13.85
C PRO A 154 -15.30 -0.55 12.48
N THR A 155 -15.50 0.75 12.43
CA THR A 155 -15.84 1.45 11.18
C THR A 155 -14.73 1.27 10.15
N ARG A 156 -15.13 1.01 8.90
CA ARG A 156 -14.22 0.82 7.76
C ARG A 156 -14.62 1.78 6.64
N PRO A 157 -14.08 3.00 6.61
CA PRO A 157 -14.42 3.98 5.58
C PRO A 157 -14.14 3.48 4.16
N SER A 158 -13.05 2.71 3.98
CA SER A 158 -12.69 2.13 2.69
C SER A 158 -13.73 1.12 2.19
N LEU A 159 -14.38 0.36 3.07
CA LEU A 159 -15.42 -0.57 2.67
C LEU A 159 -16.60 0.14 2.01
N GLY A 160 -17.09 1.24 2.60
CA GLY A 160 -18.15 2.05 2.01
C GLY A 160 -17.75 2.64 0.65
N TRP A 161 -16.50 3.10 0.55
CA TRP A 161 -15.94 3.60 -0.70
C TRP A 161 -15.92 2.53 -1.79
N TYR A 162 -15.33 1.35 -1.50
CA TYR A 162 -15.27 0.26 -2.46
C TYR A 162 -16.65 -0.32 -2.80
N ALA A 163 -17.58 -0.38 -1.85
CA ALA A 163 -18.94 -0.85 -2.06
C ALA A 163 -19.81 0.18 -2.81
N ASN A 164 -19.40 1.44 -2.87
CA ASN A 164 -20.20 2.57 -3.35
C ASN A 164 -21.56 2.63 -2.64
N LYS A 165 -21.56 2.36 -1.33
CA LYS A 165 -22.75 2.37 -0.47
C LYS A 165 -22.42 2.97 0.89
N GLU A 166 -23.37 3.68 1.45
CA GLU A 166 -23.30 4.11 2.84
C GLU A 166 -23.53 2.91 3.76
N LEU A 167 -22.63 2.72 4.71
CA LEU A 167 -22.71 1.61 5.67
C LEU A 167 -23.11 2.12 7.04
N GLY A 168 -24.22 1.59 7.55
CA GLY A 168 -24.64 1.83 8.92
C GLY A 168 -23.78 1.08 9.93
N ARG A 169 -23.81 1.50 11.19
CA ARG A 169 -23.20 0.77 12.29
C ARG A 169 -24.24 -0.15 12.94
N PHE A 170 -23.98 -1.45 12.94
CA PHE A 170 -24.88 -2.41 13.60
C PHE A 170 -24.64 -2.40 15.11
N ARG A 171 -25.71 -2.13 15.88
CA ARG A 171 -25.74 -2.26 17.34
C ARG A 171 -26.77 -3.30 17.73
N GLN A 172 -26.40 -4.23 18.60
CA GLN A 172 -27.29 -5.34 18.97
C GLN A 172 -28.56 -4.89 19.71
N ASN A 173 -28.51 -3.74 20.40
CA ASN A 173 -29.62 -3.15 21.12
C ASN A 173 -30.47 -2.20 20.27
N ASP A 174 -30.08 -1.95 19.03
CA ASP A 174 -30.73 -0.99 18.14
C ASP A 174 -30.78 -1.67 16.76
N ARG A 175 -31.61 -2.73 16.68
CA ARG A 175 -31.81 -3.46 15.42
C ARG A 175 -32.63 -2.61 14.48
N PRO A 176 -32.20 -2.43 13.25
CA PRO A 176 -33.01 -1.78 12.23
C PRO A 176 -34.26 -2.57 11.95
N ASP A 177 -35.40 -1.88 11.79
CA ASP A 177 -36.65 -2.51 11.38
C ASP A 177 -36.60 -2.92 9.91
N GLY A 178 -37.15 -4.10 9.62
CA GLY A 178 -37.26 -4.65 8.26
C GLY A 178 -35.98 -5.31 7.74
N GLU A 179 -36.07 -5.80 6.51
CA GLU A 179 -34.99 -6.52 5.86
C GLU A 179 -33.71 -5.67 5.74
N HIS A 180 -32.62 -6.18 6.29
CA HIS A 180 -31.33 -5.50 6.27
C HIS A 180 -30.17 -6.50 6.23
N TRP A 181 -29.01 -6.00 5.81
CA TRP A 181 -27.80 -6.80 5.67
C TRP A 181 -26.75 -6.39 6.67
N VAL A 182 -26.07 -7.37 7.26
CA VAL A 182 -25.02 -7.08 8.26
C VAL A 182 -23.72 -7.78 7.85
N VAL A 183 -22.66 -7.01 7.78
CA VAL A 183 -21.29 -7.54 7.60
C VAL A 183 -20.72 -7.82 8.98
N SER A 184 -20.34 -9.08 9.23
CA SER A 184 -19.80 -9.51 10.53
C SER A 184 -18.85 -10.70 10.35
N ASN A 185 -17.83 -10.77 11.21
CA ASN A 185 -16.93 -11.93 11.33
C ASN A 185 -17.43 -12.98 12.33
N ARG A 186 -18.60 -12.74 12.94
CA ARG A 186 -19.24 -13.66 13.88
C ARG A 186 -20.70 -13.87 13.49
N PRO A 187 -21.26 -15.03 13.79
CA PRO A 187 -22.67 -15.28 13.58
C PRO A 187 -23.55 -14.24 14.26
N ILE A 188 -24.63 -13.87 13.59
CA ILE A 188 -25.62 -12.94 14.12
C ILE A 188 -26.88 -13.76 14.43
N PRO A 189 -27.32 -13.83 15.69
CA PRO A 189 -28.52 -14.56 16.06
C PRO A 189 -29.75 -14.02 15.32
N GLY A 190 -30.54 -14.90 14.72
CA GLY A 190 -31.77 -14.54 13.99
C GLY A 190 -31.53 -14.05 12.55
N CYS A 191 -30.31 -14.11 12.04
CA CYS A 191 -30.01 -13.76 10.66
C CYS A 191 -29.55 -14.99 9.87
N ARG A 192 -29.84 -15.01 8.59
CA ARG A 192 -29.42 -16.07 7.67
C ARG A 192 -28.07 -15.68 7.04
N ARG A 193 -27.16 -16.65 6.96
CA ARG A 193 -25.89 -16.43 6.28
C ARG A 193 -26.13 -16.37 4.76
N HIS A 194 -25.57 -15.37 4.11
CA HIS A 194 -25.50 -15.34 2.65
C HIS A 194 -24.36 -16.25 2.18
N ASP A 195 -24.57 -17.04 1.12
CA ASP A 195 -23.66 -18.11 0.68
C ASP A 195 -22.31 -17.63 0.15
N GLN A 196 -22.13 -16.35 -0.07
CA GLN A 196 -20.82 -15.81 -0.45
C GLN A 196 -19.91 -15.79 0.76
N ILE A 197 -18.96 -16.73 0.79
CA ILE A 197 -17.85 -16.71 1.76
C ILE A 197 -16.93 -15.57 1.38
N VAL A 198 -16.78 -14.62 2.29
CA VAL A 198 -15.86 -13.51 2.09
C VAL A 198 -14.54 -13.82 2.78
N GLU A 199 -13.45 -13.44 2.13
CA GLU A 199 -12.08 -13.66 2.61
C GLU A 199 -11.87 -13.06 4.01
N GLY A 200 -11.00 -13.70 4.84
CA GLY A 200 -10.68 -13.21 6.17
C GLY A 200 -11.74 -13.45 7.26
N GLY A 201 -12.69 -14.37 7.03
CA GLY A 201 -13.72 -14.73 8.02
C GLY A 201 -14.87 -13.74 8.14
N TRP A 202 -14.88 -12.67 7.36
CA TRP A 202 -15.99 -11.75 7.27
C TRP A 202 -17.10 -12.33 6.38
N GLN A 203 -18.33 -12.15 6.79
CA GLN A 203 -19.51 -12.75 6.15
C GLN A 203 -20.62 -11.73 6.06
N LEU A 204 -21.48 -11.92 5.05
CA LEU A 204 -22.67 -11.14 4.86
C LEU A 204 -23.88 -11.93 5.43
N TRP A 205 -24.67 -11.28 6.27
CA TRP A 205 -25.82 -11.84 6.96
C TRP A 205 -27.08 -11.08 6.54
N GLN A 206 -28.12 -11.80 6.15
CA GLN A 206 -29.45 -11.24 5.89
C GLN A 206 -30.28 -11.36 7.16
N CYS A 207 -30.83 -10.25 7.61
CA CYS A 207 -31.67 -10.16 8.82
C CYS A 207 -33.03 -9.59 8.44
N ASP A 208 -34.07 -10.16 9.02
CA ASP A 208 -35.48 -9.75 8.86
C ASP A 208 -35.90 -8.92 10.06
#